data_5d5e7dfabbdaa8382fe81fab0ff1a960
#
_entry.id   5d5e7dfabbdaa8382fe81fab0ff1a960
#
_cell.length_a   1.000
_cell.length_b   1.000
_cell.length_c   1.000
_cell.angle_alpha   90.00
_cell.angle_beta   90.00
_cell.angle_gamma   90.00
#
_symmetry.space_group_name_H-M   'P 1'
#
loop_
_entity.id
_entity.type
_entity.pdbx_description
1 polymer ?
#
loop_
_entity_poly.entity_id
_entity_poly.type
_entity_poly.pdbx_seq_one_letter_code
_entity_poly.pdbx_strand_id
1 'polypeptide(L)' 'MTKDEWIRRAEAELERCSPGWTKSAVYDYADSLYETYVDEGGAGFDTDPEGAVAEDMTYWD' A
#
# COMPACT_ATOMS: atom_id res chain seq x y z
N MET A 1 0.73 -0.68 14.24
CA MET A 1 0.73 -1.98 13.53
C MET A 1 2.12 -2.30 13.01
N THR A 2 2.42 -3.57 12.80
CA THR A 2 3.73 -3.96 12.29
C THR A 2 3.81 -3.71 10.78
N LYS A 3 5.05 -3.73 10.27
CA LYS A 3 5.25 -3.58 8.83
C LYS A 3 4.54 -4.70 8.06
N ASP A 4 4.64 -5.93 8.56
CA ASP A 4 3.99 -7.07 7.90
C ASP A 4 2.49 -6.88 7.83
N GLU A 5 1.89 -6.42 8.92
CA GLU A 5 0.45 -6.18 8.95
C GLU A 5 0.07 -5.04 8.00
N TRP A 6 0.87 -3.99 7.98
CA TRP A 6 0.62 -2.85 7.10
C TRP A 6 0.64 -3.29 5.64
N ILE A 7 1.69 -4.05 5.26
CA ILE A 7 1.82 -4.52 3.88
C ILE A 7 0.67 -5.45 3.52
N ARG A 8 0.29 -6.35 4.45
CA ARG A 8 -0.81 -7.27 4.19
C ARG A 8 -2.11 -6.53 3.92
N ARG A 9 -2.39 -5.50 4.70
CA ARG A 9 -3.61 -4.72 4.50
C ARG A 9 -3.55 -3.91 3.21
N ALA A 10 -2.38 -3.38 2.86
CA ALA A 10 -2.20 -2.67 1.61
C ALA A 10 -2.39 -3.62 0.42
N GLU A 11 -1.87 -4.85 0.53
CA GLU A 11 -2.08 -5.85 -0.51
C GLU A 11 -3.56 -6.14 -0.73
N ALA A 12 -4.30 -6.31 0.37
CA ALA A 12 -5.73 -6.61 0.27
C ALA A 12 -6.46 -5.47 -0.43
N GLU A 13 -6.11 -4.24 -0.12
CA GLU A 13 -6.75 -3.10 -0.75
C GLU A 13 -6.38 -3.00 -2.22
N LEU A 14 -5.12 -3.27 -2.56
CA LEU A 14 -4.69 -3.27 -3.96
C LEU A 14 -5.43 -4.34 -4.76
N GLU A 15 -5.57 -5.54 -4.18
CA GLU A 15 -6.28 -6.61 -4.87
C GLU A 15 -7.75 -6.28 -5.09
N ARG A 16 -8.35 -5.60 -4.12
CA ARG A 16 -9.74 -5.19 -4.24
C ARG A 16 -9.92 -4.17 -5.37
N CYS A 17 -8.97 -3.25 -5.49
CA CYS A 17 -9.09 -2.16 -6.45
C CYS A 17 -8.53 -2.51 -7.82
N SER A 18 -7.58 -3.43 -7.88
CA SER A 18 -6.90 -3.78 -9.14
C SER A 18 -6.78 -5.30 -9.26
N PRO A 19 -7.90 -5.99 -9.42
CA PRO A 19 -7.85 -7.43 -9.58
C PRO A 19 -7.11 -7.80 -10.86
N GLY A 20 -6.37 -8.89 -10.81
CA GLY A 20 -5.62 -9.33 -11.96
C GLY A 20 -4.12 -9.17 -11.83
N TRP A 21 -3.65 -8.42 -10.83
CA TRP A 21 -2.22 -8.36 -10.57
C TRP A 21 -1.77 -9.68 -9.95
N THR A 22 -0.52 -10.06 -10.22
CA THR A 22 0.05 -11.22 -9.55
C THR A 22 0.29 -10.88 -8.09
N LYS A 23 0.37 -11.92 -7.24
CA LYS A 23 0.65 -11.69 -5.84
C LYS A 23 2.02 -11.03 -5.65
N SER A 24 2.98 -11.41 -6.49
CA SER A 24 4.32 -10.83 -6.42
C SER A 24 4.29 -9.34 -6.73
N ALA A 25 3.53 -8.95 -7.74
CA ALA A 25 3.42 -7.53 -8.11
C ALA A 25 2.71 -6.74 -7.01
N VAL A 26 1.67 -7.32 -6.42
CA VAL A 26 0.94 -6.66 -5.34
C VAL A 26 1.84 -6.47 -4.13
N TYR A 27 2.61 -7.49 -3.78
CA TYR A 27 3.51 -7.40 -2.64
C TYR A 27 4.57 -6.33 -2.88
N ASP A 28 5.20 -6.35 -4.05
CA ASP A 28 6.25 -5.39 -4.35
C ASP A 28 5.73 -3.96 -4.30
N TYR A 29 4.52 -3.76 -4.81
CA TYR A 29 3.92 -2.43 -4.78
C TYR A 29 3.60 -2.00 -3.35
N ALA A 30 3.03 -2.90 -2.55
CA ALA A 30 2.70 -2.60 -1.17
C ALA A 30 3.95 -2.29 -0.36
N ASP A 31 5.04 -3.00 -0.60
CA ASP A 31 6.31 -2.75 0.07
C ASP A 31 6.84 -1.37 -0.29
N SER A 32 6.74 -1.00 -1.56
CA SER A 32 7.13 0.35 -2.00
C SER A 32 6.28 1.43 -1.36
N LEU A 33 4.99 1.17 -1.21
CA LEU A 33 4.11 2.12 -0.55
C LEU A 33 4.51 2.32 0.91
N TYR A 34 4.88 1.23 1.57
CA TYR A 34 5.34 1.34 2.96
C TYR A 34 6.56 2.25 3.05
N GLU A 35 7.53 2.06 2.18
CA GLU A 35 8.72 2.90 2.20
C GLU A 35 8.38 4.36 1.94
N THR A 36 7.49 4.62 1.00
CA THR A 36 7.18 5.98 0.61
C THR A 36 6.32 6.69 1.64
N TYR A 37 5.31 6.02 2.16
CA TYR A 37 4.30 6.69 2.98
C TYR A 37 4.51 6.50 4.47
N VAL A 38 5.33 5.57 4.89
CA VAL A 38 5.59 5.31 6.30
C VAL A 38 7.02 5.69 6.66
N ASP A 39 7.99 5.06 6.00
CA ASP A 39 9.40 5.30 6.33
C ASP A 39 9.84 6.71 5.99
N GLU A 40 9.44 7.21 4.83
CA GLU A 40 9.91 8.52 4.37
C GLU A 40 8.89 9.61 4.53
N GLY A 41 7.62 9.26 4.41
CA GLY A 41 6.57 10.25 4.34
C GLY A 41 6.13 10.82 5.65
N GLY A 42 5.78 9.98 6.58
CA GLY A 42 5.33 10.42 7.88
C GLY A 42 4.04 11.22 7.87
N ALA A 43 3.18 10.99 6.89
CA ALA A 43 1.96 11.77 6.74
C ALA A 43 0.76 11.12 7.41
N GLY A 44 1.00 10.26 8.40
CA GLY A 44 -0.08 9.65 9.14
C GLY A 44 -0.58 8.34 8.55
N PHE A 45 0.07 7.85 7.51
CA PHE A 45 -0.35 6.59 6.88
C PHE A 45 0.22 5.36 7.58
N ASP A 46 1.01 5.55 8.62
CA ASP A 46 1.59 4.42 9.35
C ASP A 46 0.52 3.54 10.00
N THR A 47 -0.68 4.05 10.16
CA THR A 47 -1.80 3.26 10.67
C THR A 47 -2.94 3.18 9.66
N ASP A 48 -2.69 3.56 8.41
CA ASP A 48 -3.76 3.63 7.41
C ASP A 48 -3.25 3.17 6.05
N PRO A 49 -2.96 1.86 5.91
CA PRO A 49 -2.49 1.36 4.62
C PRO A 49 -3.51 1.54 3.50
N GLU A 50 -4.80 1.44 3.80
CA GLU A 50 -5.84 1.65 2.80
C GLU A 50 -5.80 3.09 2.29
N GLY A 51 -5.57 4.04 3.20
CA GLY A 51 -5.46 5.44 2.81
C GLY A 51 -4.25 5.69 1.94
N ALA A 52 -3.12 5.03 2.24
CA ALA A 52 -1.92 5.16 1.43
C ALA A 52 -2.15 4.65 0.02
N VAL A 53 -2.84 3.52 -0.12
CA VAL A 53 -3.17 2.98 -1.44
C VAL A 53 -4.04 3.96 -2.20
N ALA A 54 -5.07 4.48 -1.55
CA ALA A 54 -5.98 5.44 -2.19
C ALA A 54 -5.24 6.70 -2.61
N GLU A 55 -4.35 7.20 -1.76
CA GLU A 55 -3.58 8.39 -2.06
C GLU A 55 -2.70 8.16 -3.28
N ASP A 56 -2.02 7.02 -3.33
CA ASP A 56 -1.14 6.73 -4.45
C ASP A 56 -1.93 6.55 -5.74
N MET A 57 -3.11 5.97 -5.66
CA MET A 57 -3.95 5.77 -6.83
C MET A 57 -4.42 7.07 -7.46
N THR A 58 -4.39 8.18 -6.72
CA THR A 58 -4.75 9.47 -7.30
C THR A 58 -3.74 9.90 -8.35
N TYR A 59 -2.54 9.32 -8.35
CA TYR A 59 -1.52 9.62 -9.35
C TYR A 59 -1.53 8.65 -10.52
N TRP A 60 -2.37 7.63 -10.46
CA TRP A 60 -2.53 6.71 -11.59
C TRP A 60 -3.35 7.41 -12.66
N ASP A 61 -3.11 7.13 -13.93
CA ASP A 61 -3.88 7.77 -14.97
C ASP A 61 -4.67 6.93 -15.79
#